data_d9e68da476972ff4295ac79a0aefc2bd
#
_entry.id   d9e68da476972ff4295ac79a0aefc2bd
#
_cell.length_a   1.000
_cell.length_b   1.000
_cell.length_c   1.000
_cell.angle_alpha   90.00
_cell.angle_beta   90.00
_cell.angle_gamma   90.00
#
_symmetry.space_group_name_H-M   'P 1'
#
loop_
_entity.id
_entity.type
_entity.pdbx_description
1 polymer ?
#
loop_
_entity_poly.entity_id
_entity_poly.type
_entity_poly.pdbx_seq_one_letter_code
_entity_poly.pdbx_strand_id
1 'polypeptide(L)'
;MLLRLRRMSETVSANDDIIELVRSHADGDDKKFYAIAMQIAAKAARLGHTQFAQELRDLVTELRRKTHHEAQLATIKTRGELESFATISYPDVRFNSMTLSPDNQKQLHNVVVEQRQRDKLMLYNLRPVQQLLFIGPSGTGKTLAAKALAGELNLPLISVRLDMPIGDAATKLRSIIDISQETRGVYLFNEVDAITADGGEARQAINLLLQFVEDDYLNNLIIVATNHPQSFGYVTLRRFDQVIKFELPSGDEIRSVIENRLAVF
;
A
#
# COMPACT_ATOMS: atom_id res chain seq x y z
N MET A 1 -44.40 -18.34 27.55
CA MET A 1 -43.87 -19.57 26.97
C MET A 1 -43.09 -19.31 25.69
N LEU A 2 -43.62 -18.61 24.71
CA LEU A 2 -42.95 -18.29 23.43
C LEU A 2 -41.65 -17.49 23.56
N LEU A 3 -41.53 -16.53 24.49
CA LEU A 3 -40.30 -15.74 24.73
C LEU A 3 -39.16 -16.57 25.34
N ARG A 4 -39.44 -17.59 26.13
CA ARG A 4 -38.44 -18.53 26.65
C ARG A 4 -37.91 -19.47 25.56
N LEU A 5 -38.76 -19.95 24.68
CA LEU A 5 -38.36 -20.81 23.57
C LEU A 5 -37.53 -20.02 22.54
N ARG A 6 -37.84 -18.77 22.30
CA ARG A 6 -37.05 -17.89 21.41
C ARG A 6 -35.65 -17.61 21.97
N ARG A 7 -35.51 -17.32 23.27
CA ARG A 7 -34.22 -17.17 23.94
C ARG A 7 -33.38 -18.45 23.93
N MET A 8 -34.01 -19.62 24.13
CA MET A 8 -33.29 -20.90 24.06
C MET A 8 -32.80 -21.23 22.66
N SER A 9 -33.58 -20.94 21.61
CA SER A 9 -33.15 -21.16 20.22
C SER A 9 -32.03 -20.17 19.80
N GLU A 10 -32.04 -18.95 20.31
CA GLU A 10 -30.98 -17.96 20.04
C GLU A 10 -29.68 -18.30 20.75
N THR A 11 -29.73 -18.85 21.98
CA THR A 11 -28.51 -19.32 22.70
C THR A 11 -27.94 -20.59 22.09
N VAL A 12 -28.73 -21.53 21.62
CA VAL A 12 -28.27 -22.73 20.92
C VAL A 12 -27.58 -22.34 19.59
N SER A 13 -28.20 -21.45 18.79
CA SER A 13 -27.61 -20.97 17.56
C SER A 13 -26.30 -20.20 17.78
N ALA A 14 -26.15 -19.46 18.88
CA ALA A 14 -24.90 -18.76 19.19
C ALA A 14 -23.77 -19.75 19.60
N ASN A 15 -24.11 -20.80 20.32
CA ASN A 15 -23.14 -21.83 20.70
C ASN A 15 -22.63 -22.63 19.48
N ASP A 16 -23.54 -22.96 18.55
CA ASP A 16 -23.19 -23.64 17.31
C ASP A 16 -22.25 -22.78 16.43
N ASP A 17 -22.52 -21.51 16.31
CA ASP A 17 -21.64 -20.57 15.57
C ASP A 17 -20.23 -20.50 16.21
N ILE A 18 -20.12 -20.48 17.54
CA ILE A 18 -18.84 -20.48 18.25
C ILE A 18 -18.06 -21.78 18.03
N ILE A 19 -18.75 -22.92 18.12
CA ILE A 19 -18.13 -24.23 17.89
C ILE A 19 -17.61 -24.31 16.44
N GLU A 20 -18.39 -23.85 15.49
CA GLU A 20 -18.01 -23.86 14.08
C GLU A 20 -16.85 -22.89 13.80
N LEU A 21 -16.80 -21.73 14.50
CA LEU A 21 -15.70 -20.78 14.44
C LEU A 21 -14.39 -21.44 14.92
N VAL A 22 -14.41 -22.12 16.08
CA VAL A 22 -13.23 -22.79 16.63
C VAL A 22 -12.79 -23.94 15.72
N ARG A 23 -13.73 -24.71 15.18
CA ARG A 23 -13.43 -25.81 14.26
C ARG A 23 -12.78 -25.30 12.97
N SER A 24 -13.33 -24.26 12.34
CA SER A 24 -12.76 -23.70 11.13
C SER A 24 -11.33 -23.16 11.35
N HIS A 25 -11.05 -22.61 12.53
CA HIS A 25 -9.69 -22.21 12.91
C HIS A 25 -8.75 -23.41 13.07
N ALA A 26 -9.21 -24.47 13.76
CA ALA A 26 -8.44 -25.70 13.95
C ALA A 26 -8.14 -26.43 12.62
N ASP A 27 -9.06 -26.36 11.67
CA ASP A 27 -8.93 -26.93 10.32
C ASP A 27 -8.06 -26.05 9.38
N GLY A 28 -7.65 -24.86 9.81
CA GLY A 28 -6.90 -23.90 8.99
C GLY A 28 -7.71 -23.26 7.85
N ASP A 29 -9.05 -23.34 7.91
CA ASP A 29 -9.94 -22.74 6.92
C ASP A 29 -10.24 -21.27 7.27
N ASP A 30 -9.28 -20.40 6.98
CA ASP A 30 -9.39 -18.97 7.24
C ASP A 30 -10.60 -18.32 6.56
N LYS A 31 -10.96 -18.78 5.35
CA LYS A 31 -12.12 -18.22 4.64
C LYS A 31 -13.41 -18.49 5.39
N LYS A 32 -13.57 -19.70 5.87
CA LYS A 32 -14.74 -20.12 6.66
C LYS A 32 -14.74 -19.45 8.03
N PHE A 33 -13.59 -19.38 8.70
CA PHE A 33 -13.41 -18.67 9.96
C PHE A 33 -13.89 -17.23 9.89
N TYR A 34 -13.41 -16.46 8.90
CA TYR A 34 -13.81 -15.06 8.73
C TYR A 34 -15.29 -14.90 8.35
N ALA A 35 -15.84 -15.82 7.56
CA ALA A 35 -17.25 -15.79 7.19
C ALA A 35 -18.16 -15.96 8.44
N ILE A 36 -17.84 -16.93 9.30
CA ILE A 36 -18.59 -17.20 10.53
C ILE A 36 -18.44 -16.02 11.52
N ALA A 37 -17.24 -15.48 11.71
CA ALA A 37 -17.02 -14.34 12.57
C ALA A 37 -17.82 -13.11 12.13
N MET A 38 -17.93 -12.85 10.82
CA MET A 38 -18.76 -11.78 10.28
C MET A 38 -20.27 -12.04 10.46
N GLN A 39 -20.71 -13.31 10.41
CA GLN A 39 -22.10 -13.68 10.73
C GLN A 39 -22.42 -13.43 12.20
N ILE A 40 -21.53 -13.79 13.12
CA ILE A 40 -21.67 -13.52 14.55
C ILE A 40 -21.78 -12.00 14.78
N ALA A 41 -20.92 -11.19 14.15
CA ALA A 41 -20.98 -9.74 14.25
C ALA A 41 -22.33 -9.17 13.72
N ALA A 42 -22.84 -9.70 12.62
CA ALA A 42 -24.12 -9.29 12.06
C ALA A 42 -25.30 -9.69 12.97
N LYS A 43 -25.27 -10.87 13.58
CA LYS A 43 -26.26 -11.31 14.57
C LYS A 43 -26.23 -10.43 15.81
N ALA A 44 -25.05 -10.13 16.35
CA ALA A 44 -24.88 -9.25 17.51
C ALA A 44 -25.42 -7.84 17.26
N ALA A 45 -25.17 -7.27 16.08
CA ALA A 45 -25.70 -5.97 15.69
C ALA A 45 -27.25 -5.95 15.67
N ARG A 46 -27.89 -7.01 15.17
CA ARG A 46 -29.37 -7.17 15.17
C ARG A 46 -29.97 -7.29 16.56
N LEU A 47 -29.21 -7.84 17.50
CA LEU A 47 -29.61 -7.98 18.91
C LEU A 47 -29.32 -6.71 19.74
N GLY A 48 -28.80 -5.64 19.14
CA GLY A 48 -28.48 -4.39 19.81
C GLY A 48 -27.10 -4.30 20.44
N HIS A 49 -26.26 -5.33 20.31
CA HIS A 49 -24.88 -5.34 20.81
C HIS A 49 -23.93 -4.67 19.80
N THR A 50 -24.19 -3.39 19.53
CA THR A 50 -23.50 -2.65 18.44
C THR A 50 -22.00 -2.50 18.67
N GLN A 51 -21.57 -2.27 19.92
CA GLN A 51 -20.15 -2.13 20.25
C GLN A 51 -19.40 -3.44 20.00
N PHE A 52 -19.88 -4.56 20.51
CA PHE A 52 -19.29 -5.88 20.27
C PHE A 52 -19.25 -6.23 18.77
N ALA A 53 -20.33 -5.94 18.05
CA ALA A 53 -20.40 -6.17 16.61
C ALA A 53 -19.35 -5.37 15.83
N GLN A 54 -19.09 -4.13 16.26
CA GLN A 54 -18.08 -3.27 15.65
C GLN A 54 -16.68 -3.79 15.97
N GLU A 55 -16.37 -4.06 17.24
CA GLU A 55 -15.07 -4.60 17.67
C GLU A 55 -14.74 -5.91 16.93
N LEU A 56 -15.71 -6.82 16.80
CA LEU A 56 -15.50 -8.08 16.10
C LEU A 56 -15.24 -7.88 14.60
N ARG A 57 -15.92 -6.95 13.95
CA ARG A 57 -15.68 -6.58 12.54
C ARG A 57 -14.28 -6.02 12.33
N ASP A 58 -13.86 -5.14 13.23
CA ASP A 58 -12.56 -4.49 13.15
C ASP A 58 -11.44 -5.53 13.33
N LEU A 59 -11.58 -6.43 14.31
CA LEU A 59 -10.65 -7.54 14.52
C LEU A 59 -10.58 -8.49 13.33
N VAL A 60 -11.72 -8.89 12.76
CA VAL A 60 -11.74 -9.77 11.59
C VAL A 60 -11.10 -9.09 10.37
N THR A 61 -11.34 -7.79 10.20
CA THR A 61 -10.73 -7.03 9.11
C THR A 61 -9.22 -6.95 9.27
N GLU A 62 -8.75 -6.73 10.49
CA GLU A 62 -7.31 -6.69 10.80
C GLU A 62 -6.65 -8.05 10.62
N LEU A 63 -7.26 -9.14 11.10
CA LEU A 63 -6.77 -10.51 10.93
C LEU A 63 -6.68 -10.89 9.44
N ARG A 64 -7.73 -10.63 8.67
CA ARG A 64 -7.71 -10.84 7.22
C ARG A 64 -6.55 -10.12 6.55
N ARG A 65 -6.31 -8.87 6.96
CA ARG A 65 -5.20 -8.07 6.44
C ARG A 65 -3.87 -8.76 6.75
N LYS A 66 -3.64 -9.19 8.00
CA LYS A 66 -2.40 -9.86 8.42
C LYS A 66 -2.16 -11.16 7.66
N THR A 67 -3.15 -12.03 7.60
CA THR A 67 -3.05 -13.33 6.89
C THR A 67 -2.77 -13.15 5.40
N HIS A 68 -3.44 -12.18 4.77
CA HIS A 68 -3.20 -11.87 3.36
C HIS A 68 -1.79 -11.34 3.13
N HIS A 69 -1.30 -10.47 4.03
CA HIS A 69 0.07 -9.93 3.99
C HIS A 69 1.13 -11.03 4.16
N GLU A 70 0.93 -11.95 5.12
CA GLU A 70 1.85 -13.05 5.36
C GLU A 70 1.93 -14.02 4.16
N ALA A 71 0.80 -14.35 3.55
CA ALA A 71 0.74 -15.19 2.37
C ALA A 71 1.46 -14.53 1.16
N GLN A 72 1.24 -13.23 0.94
CA GLN A 72 1.95 -12.49 -0.11
C GLN A 72 3.45 -12.38 0.15
N LEU A 73 3.85 -12.11 1.41
CA LEU A 73 5.27 -12.09 1.80
C LEU A 73 5.95 -13.43 1.58
N ALA A 74 5.27 -14.55 1.89
CA ALA A 74 5.82 -15.88 1.67
C ALA A 74 6.07 -16.14 0.17
N THR A 75 5.16 -15.73 -0.70
CA THR A 75 5.29 -15.88 -2.15
C THR A 75 6.47 -15.07 -2.72
N ILE A 76 6.71 -13.87 -2.18
CA ILE A 76 7.79 -12.99 -2.65
C ILE A 76 9.16 -13.40 -2.05
N LYS A 77 9.19 -13.83 -0.79
CA LYS A 77 10.42 -14.27 -0.09
C LYS A 77 11.04 -15.53 -0.66
N THR A 78 10.28 -16.36 -1.38
CA THR A 78 10.82 -17.55 -2.08
C THR A 78 11.80 -17.19 -3.21
N ARG A 79 11.88 -15.90 -3.61
CA ARG A 79 12.85 -15.40 -4.59
C ARG A 79 14.01 -14.67 -3.86
N GLY A 80 14.87 -15.43 -3.22
CA GLY A 80 15.98 -14.94 -2.35
C GLY A 80 16.95 -13.90 -2.93
N GLU A 81 16.90 -13.61 -4.23
CA GLU A 81 17.73 -12.59 -4.88
C GLU A 81 17.23 -11.15 -4.62
N LEU A 82 15.95 -10.99 -4.23
CA LEU A 82 15.33 -9.68 -4.04
C LEU A 82 15.83 -8.93 -2.81
N GLU A 83 16.16 -9.64 -1.74
CA GLU A 83 16.53 -9.03 -0.46
C GLU A 83 17.77 -8.13 -0.56
N SER A 84 18.59 -8.33 -1.60
CA SER A 84 19.81 -7.54 -1.81
C SER A 84 19.54 -6.13 -2.33
N PHE A 85 18.43 -5.88 -3.02
CA PHE A 85 18.14 -4.60 -3.68
C PHE A 85 16.70 -4.07 -3.53
N ALA A 86 15.79 -4.87 -2.99
CA ALA A 86 14.42 -4.44 -2.71
C ALA A 86 14.01 -4.82 -1.28
N THR A 87 13.28 -3.93 -0.63
CA THR A 87 12.69 -4.18 0.70
C THR A 87 11.18 -4.21 0.55
N ILE A 88 10.56 -5.28 1.04
CA ILE A 88 9.11 -5.42 1.03
C ILE A 88 8.60 -5.20 2.44
N SER A 89 7.63 -4.32 2.58
CA SER A 89 7.01 -3.98 3.85
C SER A 89 5.51 -3.73 3.68
N TYR A 90 4.76 -3.83 4.78
CA TYR A 90 3.36 -3.44 4.88
C TYR A 90 3.25 -2.28 5.87
N PRO A 91 3.33 -1.03 5.40
CA PRO A 91 3.34 0.11 6.29
C PRO A 91 1.97 0.31 6.94
N ASP A 92 1.97 0.56 8.25
CA ASP A 92 0.76 1.00 8.98
C ASP A 92 0.62 2.54 8.98
N VAL A 93 1.55 3.23 8.34
CA VAL A 93 1.56 4.70 8.21
C VAL A 93 0.33 5.16 7.43
N ARG A 94 -0.32 6.21 7.93
CA ARG A 94 -1.48 6.87 7.31
C ARG A 94 -1.19 8.34 7.10
N PHE A 95 -1.96 9.00 6.22
CA PHE A 95 -1.81 10.44 6.01
C PHE A 95 -2.03 11.27 7.28
N ASN A 96 -2.86 10.79 8.21
CA ASN A 96 -3.11 11.47 9.49
C ASN A 96 -1.86 11.57 10.38
N SER A 97 -0.86 10.71 10.17
CA SER A 97 0.41 10.74 10.91
C SER A 97 1.48 11.61 10.24
N MET A 98 1.13 12.29 9.14
CA MET A 98 2.05 13.12 8.37
C MET A 98 1.59 14.57 8.37
N THR A 99 2.56 15.47 8.41
CA THR A 99 2.34 16.87 8.07
C THR A 99 2.65 17.06 6.58
N LEU A 100 1.64 17.44 5.82
CA LEU A 100 1.72 17.67 4.37
C LEU A 100 1.19 19.05 4.07
N SER A 101 1.69 19.69 3.02
CA SER A 101 1.04 20.89 2.48
C SER A 101 -0.40 20.56 2.03
N PRO A 102 -1.34 21.51 2.12
CA PRO A 102 -2.74 21.26 1.72
C PRO A 102 -2.87 20.74 0.28
N ASP A 103 -2.01 21.18 -0.61
CA ASP A 103 -2.00 20.76 -2.01
C ASP A 103 -1.54 19.30 -2.15
N ASN A 104 -0.43 18.93 -1.50
CA ASN A 104 0.05 17.56 -1.50
C ASN A 104 -0.94 16.61 -0.83
N GLN A 105 -1.58 17.03 0.26
CA GLN A 105 -2.61 16.24 0.93
C GLN A 105 -3.78 15.96 0.00
N LYS A 106 -4.26 16.97 -0.73
CA LYS A 106 -5.34 16.82 -1.71
C LYS A 106 -4.95 15.90 -2.86
N GLN A 107 -3.75 16.09 -3.43
CA GLN A 107 -3.27 15.29 -4.55
C GLN A 107 -3.14 13.82 -4.16
N LEU A 108 -2.48 13.50 -3.04
CA LEU A 108 -2.29 12.15 -2.54
C LEU A 108 -3.63 11.49 -2.16
N HIS A 109 -4.56 12.26 -1.57
CA HIS A 109 -5.90 11.77 -1.26
C HIS A 109 -6.67 11.38 -2.54
N ASN A 110 -6.59 12.17 -3.60
CA ASN A 110 -7.22 11.85 -4.89
C ASN A 110 -6.67 10.55 -5.46
N VAL A 111 -5.35 10.33 -5.39
CA VAL A 111 -4.73 9.06 -5.82
C VAL A 111 -5.34 7.87 -5.06
N VAL A 112 -5.51 7.98 -3.74
CA VAL A 112 -6.13 6.91 -2.94
C VAL A 112 -7.58 6.66 -3.37
N VAL A 113 -8.36 7.72 -3.57
CA VAL A 113 -9.76 7.62 -4.01
C VAL A 113 -9.86 6.93 -5.37
N GLU A 114 -9.04 7.33 -6.34
CA GLU A 114 -9.02 6.72 -7.67
C GLU A 114 -8.60 5.24 -7.62
N GLN A 115 -7.56 4.92 -6.88
CA GLN A 115 -7.09 3.55 -6.71
C GLN A 115 -8.12 2.64 -6.00
N ARG A 116 -8.88 3.18 -5.05
CA ARG A 116 -9.99 2.45 -4.38
C ARG A 116 -11.20 2.26 -5.31
N GLN A 117 -11.41 3.19 -6.25
CA GLN A 117 -12.51 3.14 -7.23
C GLN A 117 -12.07 2.57 -8.59
N ARG A 118 -10.90 1.96 -8.65
CA ARG A 118 -10.29 1.47 -9.89
C ARG A 118 -11.25 0.65 -10.75
N ASP A 119 -11.89 -0.38 -10.18
CA ASP A 119 -12.78 -1.27 -10.94
C ASP A 119 -13.96 -0.50 -11.54
N LYS A 120 -14.45 0.50 -10.80
CA LYS A 120 -15.52 1.38 -11.28
C LYS A 120 -15.04 2.30 -12.41
N LEU A 121 -13.83 2.87 -12.31
CA LEU A 121 -13.24 3.68 -13.36
C LEU A 121 -13.05 2.87 -14.65
N MET A 122 -12.56 1.63 -14.54
CA MET A 122 -12.35 0.74 -15.67
C MET A 122 -13.65 0.40 -16.41
N LEU A 123 -14.79 0.33 -15.74
CA LEU A 123 -16.10 0.16 -16.39
C LEU A 123 -16.46 1.33 -17.33
N TYR A 124 -15.89 2.50 -17.09
CA TYR A 124 -16.08 3.69 -17.91
C TYR A 124 -14.90 3.96 -18.88
N ASN A 125 -14.01 2.98 -19.07
CA ASN A 125 -12.76 3.12 -19.84
C ASN A 125 -11.85 4.25 -19.31
N LEU A 126 -11.92 4.54 -18.01
CA LEU A 126 -11.04 5.47 -17.32
C LEU A 126 -9.99 4.69 -16.54
N ARG A 127 -8.78 5.24 -16.47
CA ARG A 127 -7.70 4.65 -15.67
C ARG A 127 -7.48 5.48 -14.41
N PRO A 128 -7.26 4.83 -13.26
CA PRO A 128 -6.77 5.53 -12.09
C PRO A 128 -5.32 5.96 -12.31
N VAL A 129 -4.90 6.99 -11.59
CA VAL A 129 -3.49 7.39 -11.53
C VAL A 129 -2.64 6.19 -11.07
N GLN A 130 -1.61 5.85 -11.86
CA GLN A 130 -0.71 4.70 -11.60
C GLN A 130 0.75 5.10 -11.51
N GLN A 131 1.15 6.20 -12.15
CA GLN A 131 2.54 6.63 -12.27
C GLN A 131 2.72 7.99 -11.60
N LEU A 132 3.43 7.99 -10.46
CA LEU A 132 3.72 9.18 -9.68
C LEU A 132 5.20 9.53 -9.73
N LEU A 133 5.50 10.80 -9.93
CA LEU A 133 6.84 11.33 -9.74
C LEU A 133 6.88 12.25 -8.51
N PHE A 134 7.66 11.88 -7.51
CA PHE A 134 7.89 12.69 -6.31
C PHE A 134 9.20 13.48 -6.47
N ILE A 135 9.09 14.80 -6.43
CA ILE A 135 10.21 15.70 -6.62
C ILE A 135 10.41 16.54 -5.36
N GLY A 136 11.63 16.71 -4.92
CA GLY A 136 11.95 17.62 -3.82
C GLY A 136 13.24 17.27 -3.09
N PRO A 137 13.75 18.16 -2.23
CA PRO A 137 14.97 17.92 -1.47
C PRO A 137 14.90 16.66 -0.60
N SER A 138 16.06 16.13 -0.20
CA SER A 138 16.11 15.04 0.76
C SER A 138 15.46 15.45 2.08
N GLY A 139 14.80 14.52 2.77
CA GLY A 139 14.15 14.76 4.06
C GLY A 139 12.76 15.43 3.99
N THR A 140 12.23 15.78 2.82
CA THR A 140 10.90 16.41 2.69
C THR A 140 9.70 15.47 2.78
N GLY A 141 9.91 14.18 3.06
CA GLY A 141 8.82 13.24 3.31
C GLY A 141 8.38 12.39 2.12
N LYS A 142 9.07 12.40 0.96
CA LYS A 142 8.74 11.62 -0.23
C LYS A 142 8.54 10.12 0.07
N THR A 143 9.53 9.50 0.72
CA THR A 143 9.47 8.08 1.10
C THR A 143 8.36 7.81 2.13
N LEU A 144 8.10 8.75 3.04
CA LEU A 144 7.03 8.64 4.04
C LEU A 144 5.66 8.71 3.35
N ALA A 145 5.49 9.58 2.35
CA ALA A 145 4.27 9.68 1.55
C ALA A 145 4.00 8.39 0.76
N ALA A 146 5.03 7.76 0.19
CA ALA A 146 4.89 6.45 -0.46
C ALA A 146 4.47 5.36 0.53
N LYS A 147 5.04 5.36 1.76
CA LYS A 147 4.60 4.46 2.84
C LYS A 147 3.14 4.71 3.22
N ALA A 148 2.73 5.97 3.34
CA ALA A 148 1.35 6.31 3.67
C ALA A 148 0.37 5.89 2.56
N LEU A 149 0.72 6.08 1.28
CA LEU A 149 -0.07 5.58 0.16
C LEU A 149 -0.26 4.06 0.22
N ALA A 150 0.82 3.31 0.43
CA ALA A 150 0.76 1.86 0.58
C ALA A 150 -0.13 1.46 1.77
N GLY A 151 0.03 2.14 2.90
CA GLY A 151 -0.81 1.95 4.07
C GLY A 151 -2.27 2.25 3.81
N GLU A 152 -2.62 3.41 3.20
CA GLU A 152 -3.99 3.77 2.86
C GLU A 152 -4.66 2.78 1.90
N LEU A 153 -3.89 2.24 0.96
CA LEU A 153 -4.36 1.27 -0.02
C LEU A 153 -4.35 -0.17 0.51
N ASN A 154 -3.77 -0.42 1.67
CA ASN A 154 -3.52 -1.76 2.22
C ASN A 154 -2.76 -2.66 1.22
N LEU A 155 -1.77 -2.09 0.55
CA LEU A 155 -0.91 -2.77 -0.41
C LEU A 155 0.51 -2.92 0.16
N PRO A 156 1.26 -3.95 -0.28
CA PRO A 156 2.68 -4.04 0.01
C PRO A 156 3.43 -2.85 -0.61
N LEU A 157 4.40 -2.32 0.12
CA LEU A 157 5.38 -1.38 -0.40
C LEU A 157 6.65 -2.13 -0.77
N ILE A 158 6.99 -2.13 -2.03
CA ILE A 158 8.22 -2.67 -2.59
C ILE A 158 9.16 -1.49 -2.83
N SER A 159 10.10 -1.26 -1.92
CA SER A 159 11.09 -0.19 -2.03
C SER A 159 12.33 -0.71 -2.73
N VAL A 160 12.60 -0.21 -3.93
CA VAL A 160 13.73 -0.58 -4.76
C VAL A 160 14.85 0.43 -4.56
N ARG A 161 16.06 -0.05 -4.29
CA ARG A 161 17.28 0.76 -4.19
C ARG A 161 18.07 0.64 -5.48
N LEU A 162 18.41 1.79 -6.04
CA LEU A 162 19.16 1.90 -7.29
C LEU A 162 20.59 2.45 -7.08
N ASP A 163 21.01 2.58 -5.82
CA ASP A 163 22.32 3.08 -5.37
C ASP A 163 23.46 2.05 -5.50
N MET A 164 23.29 1.03 -6.32
CA MET A 164 24.22 -0.09 -6.46
C MET A 164 25.10 0.04 -7.72
N PRO A 165 26.16 -0.78 -7.84
CA PRO A 165 26.98 -0.81 -9.04
C PRO A 165 26.13 -0.94 -10.31
N ILE A 166 26.39 -0.07 -11.28
CA ILE A 166 25.54 0.18 -12.46
C ILE A 166 25.31 -1.10 -13.28
N GLY A 167 26.30 -2.00 -13.37
CA GLY A 167 26.22 -3.25 -14.15
C GLY A 167 25.07 -4.20 -13.72
N ASP A 168 24.61 -4.11 -12.48
CA ASP A 168 23.52 -4.95 -11.96
C ASP A 168 22.13 -4.30 -12.04
N ALA A 169 22.07 -2.97 -12.25
CA ALA A 169 20.81 -2.22 -12.15
C ALA A 169 19.76 -2.69 -13.18
N ALA A 170 20.18 -2.94 -14.42
CA ALA A 170 19.27 -3.42 -15.47
C ALA A 170 18.72 -4.83 -15.16
N THR A 171 19.52 -5.73 -14.65
CA THR A 171 19.09 -7.10 -14.27
C THR A 171 18.12 -7.05 -13.11
N LYS A 172 18.39 -6.21 -12.11
CA LYS A 172 17.53 -6.02 -10.93
C LYS A 172 16.18 -5.40 -11.31
N LEU A 173 16.17 -4.40 -12.19
CA LEU A 173 14.95 -3.82 -12.71
C LEU A 173 14.08 -4.86 -13.44
N ARG A 174 14.68 -5.76 -14.24
CA ARG A 174 13.94 -6.86 -14.88
C ARG A 174 13.29 -7.78 -13.85
N SER A 175 14.01 -8.15 -12.80
CA SER A 175 13.45 -8.98 -11.72
C SER A 175 12.29 -8.27 -11.01
N ILE A 176 12.34 -6.95 -10.83
CA ILE A 176 11.21 -6.17 -10.28
C ILE A 176 10.03 -6.16 -11.24
N ILE A 177 10.27 -6.00 -12.54
CA ILE A 177 9.23 -6.07 -13.58
C ILE A 177 8.51 -7.42 -13.53
N ASP A 178 9.25 -8.53 -13.48
CA ASP A 178 8.68 -9.87 -13.40
C ASP A 178 7.78 -10.05 -12.16
N ILE A 179 8.23 -9.55 -11.00
CA ILE A 179 7.46 -9.61 -9.76
C ILE A 179 6.20 -8.74 -9.84
N SER A 180 6.30 -7.59 -10.47
CA SER A 180 5.18 -6.66 -10.59
C SER A 180 4.02 -7.20 -11.41
N GLN A 181 4.26 -8.15 -12.30
CA GLN A 181 3.21 -8.85 -13.06
C GLN A 181 2.39 -9.81 -12.18
N GLU A 182 3.02 -10.37 -11.15
CA GLU A 182 2.38 -11.34 -10.26
C GLU A 182 1.86 -10.72 -8.95
N THR A 183 2.44 -9.60 -8.55
CA THR A 183 2.17 -9.01 -7.23
C THR A 183 1.68 -7.57 -7.35
N ARG A 184 0.42 -7.34 -6.99
CA ARG A 184 -0.12 -5.98 -6.87
C ARG A 184 0.48 -5.27 -5.66
N GLY A 185 1.05 -4.07 -5.88
CA GLY A 185 1.72 -3.32 -4.82
C GLY A 185 1.98 -1.86 -5.18
N VAL A 186 2.57 -1.17 -4.23
CA VAL A 186 3.18 0.15 -4.41
C VAL A 186 4.67 -0.05 -4.61
N TYR A 187 5.18 0.28 -5.79
CA TYR A 187 6.57 0.14 -6.17
C TYR A 187 7.26 1.49 -6.07
N LEU A 188 8.16 1.63 -5.12
CA LEU A 188 8.89 2.87 -4.87
C LEU A 188 10.33 2.74 -5.35
N PHE A 189 10.70 3.52 -6.36
CA PHE A 189 12.07 3.70 -6.83
C PHE A 189 12.64 4.96 -6.19
N ASN A 190 13.43 4.77 -5.13
CA ASN A 190 14.06 5.86 -4.41
C ASN A 190 15.38 6.26 -5.07
N GLU A 191 15.69 7.56 -5.02
CA GLU A 191 17.00 8.10 -5.35
C GLU A 191 17.49 7.67 -6.75
N VAL A 192 16.58 7.73 -7.71
CA VAL A 192 16.91 7.40 -9.11
C VAL A 192 18.01 8.28 -9.70
N ASP A 193 18.36 9.35 -8.99
CA ASP A 193 19.50 10.22 -9.31
C ASP A 193 20.83 9.43 -9.36
N ALA A 194 20.94 8.35 -8.59
CA ALA A 194 22.13 7.49 -8.58
C ALA A 194 22.41 6.83 -9.94
N ILE A 195 21.35 6.58 -10.73
CA ILE A 195 21.50 5.98 -12.08
C ILE A 195 21.49 7.03 -13.19
N THR A 196 21.38 8.33 -12.88
CA THR A 196 21.46 9.41 -13.89
C THR A 196 22.91 9.81 -14.19
N ALA A 197 23.90 9.25 -13.49
CA ALA A 197 25.32 9.48 -13.74
C ALA A 197 25.74 9.06 -15.17
N ASP A 198 26.72 9.74 -15.73
CA ASP A 198 27.18 9.50 -17.11
C ASP A 198 27.73 8.07 -17.32
N GLY A 199 27.06 7.33 -18.20
CA GLY A 199 27.49 5.99 -18.62
C GLY A 199 26.41 5.27 -19.45
N GLY A 200 26.84 4.37 -20.35
CA GLY A 200 25.90 3.62 -21.21
C GLY A 200 24.95 2.71 -20.43
N GLU A 201 25.43 2.11 -19.34
CA GLU A 201 24.65 1.21 -18.46
C GLU A 201 23.63 1.98 -17.62
N ALA A 202 23.97 3.19 -17.14
CA ALA A 202 23.05 4.07 -16.44
C ALA A 202 21.87 4.46 -17.33
N ARG A 203 22.14 4.82 -18.59
CA ARG A 203 21.09 5.11 -19.59
C ARG A 203 20.20 3.90 -19.86
N GLN A 204 20.79 2.70 -19.91
CA GLN A 204 20.00 1.48 -20.09
C GLN A 204 19.07 1.22 -18.90
N ALA A 205 19.52 1.39 -17.67
CA ALA A 205 18.71 1.24 -16.46
C ALA A 205 17.57 2.26 -16.42
N ILE A 206 17.84 3.53 -16.75
CA ILE A 206 16.79 4.57 -16.86
C ILE A 206 15.77 4.21 -17.93
N ASN A 207 16.19 3.78 -19.11
CA ASN A 207 15.28 3.41 -20.18
C ASN A 207 14.38 2.22 -19.77
N LEU A 208 14.91 1.22 -19.07
CA LEU A 208 14.13 0.11 -18.53
C LEU A 208 13.14 0.58 -17.46
N LEU A 209 13.55 1.47 -16.56
CA LEU A 209 12.66 2.06 -15.56
C LEU A 209 11.51 2.83 -16.23
N LEU A 210 11.82 3.63 -17.24
CA LEU A 210 10.83 4.41 -17.98
C LEU A 210 9.88 3.51 -18.78
N GLN A 211 10.39 2.43 -19.36
CA GLN A 211 9.56 1.42 -20.01
C GLN A 211 8.63 0.75 -18.99
N PHE A 212 9.12 0.41 -17.80
CA PHE A 212 8.29 -0.11 -16.72
C PHE A 212 7.21 0.86 -16.25
N VAL A 213 7.55 2.15 -16.17
CA VAL A 213 6.58 3.20 -15.82
C VAL A 213 5.47 3.30 -16.89
N GLU A 214 5.80 3.12 -18.17
CA GLU A 214 4.84 3.19 -19.29
C GLU A 214 4.00 1.93 -19.49
N ASP A 215 4.29 0.84 -18.76
CA ASP A 215 3.58 -0.43 -18.94
C ASP A 215 2.15 -0.35 -18.37
N ASP A 216 1.21 -0.15 -19.27
CA ASP A 216 -0.22 0.01 -18.97
C ASP A 216 -0.92 -1.24 -18.41
N TYR A 217 -0.29 -2.41 -18.51
CA TYR A 217 -0.88 -3.69 -18.08
C TYR A 217 -0.73 -3.95 -16.58
N LEU A 218 0.08 -3.13 -15.89
CA LEU A 218 0.36 -3.32 -14.49
C LEU A 218 -0.76 -2.75 -13.61
N ASN A 219 -1.23 -3.57 -12.68
CA ASN A 219 -2.22 -3.18 -11.67
C ASN A 219 -1.59 -2.47 -10.46
N ASN A 220 -0.42 -1.90 -10.63
CA ASN A 220 0.44 -1.38 -9.59
C ASN A 220 0.37 0.15 -9.50
N LEU A 221 0.78 0.68 -8.35
CA LEU A 221 1.08 2.10 -8.19
C LEU A 221 2.60 2.25 -8.20
N ILE A 222 3.13 2.91 -9.22
CA ILE A 222 4.56 3.13 -9.40
C ILE A 222 4.90 4.54 -8.93
N ILE A 223 5.87 4.66 -8.05
CA ILE A 223 6.36 5.92 -7.51
C ILE A 223 7.85 6.02 -7.79
N VAL A 224 8.25 7.05 -8.51
CA VAL A 224 9.64 7.40 -8.71
C VAL A 224 9.96 8.63 -7.87
N ALA A 225 11.01 8.59 -7.06
CA ALA A 225 11.40 9.70 -6.21
C ALA A 225 12.79 10.23 -6.60
N THR A 226 12.89 11.53 -6.82
CA THR A 226 14.12 12.23 -7.20
C THR A 226 14.34 13.50 -6.38
N ASN A 227 15.60 13.80 -6.09
CA ASN A 227 16.01 15.09 -5.53
C ASN A 227 16.42 16.07 -6.65
N HIS A 228 16.72 15.57 -7.84
CA HIS A 228 17.26 16.32 -8.98
C HIS A 228 16.40 16.16 -10.24
N PRO A 229 15.22 16.80 -10.31
CA PRO A 229 14.30 16.65 -11.44
C PRO A 229 14.89 17.09 -12.79
N GLN A 230 15.91 17.94 -12.75
CA GLN A 230 16.63 18.37 -13.97
C GLN A 230 17.37 17.23 -14.66
N SER A 231 17.68 16.15 -13.95
CA SER A 231 18.31 14.94 -14.53
C SER A 231 17.33 14.16 -15.42
N PHE A 232 16.02 14.38 -15.22
CA PHE A 232 14.98 13.87 -16.10
C PHE A 232 14.64 14.93 -17.13
N GLY A 233 14.94 14.69 -18.39
CA GLY A 233 14.54 15.61 -19.46
C GLY A 233 13.02 15.83 -19.47
N TYR A 234 12.56 16.98 -20.01
CA TYR A 234 11.14 17.35 -20.04
C TYR A 234 10.23 16.29 -20.67
N VAL A 235 10.75 15.50 -21.62
CA VAL A 235 10.03 14.38 -22.26
C VAL A 235 9.73 13.27 -21.26
N THR A 236 10.63 13.01 -20.32
CA THR A 236 10.48 11.97 -19.29
C THR A 236 9.40 12.35 -18.26
N LEU A 237 9.29 13.64 -17.92
CA LEU A 237 8.29 14.11 -16.96
C LEU A 237 6.84 13.87 -17.45
N ARG A 238 6.63 13.85 -18.76
CA ARG A 238 5.31 13.60 -19.37
C ARG A 238 4.85 12.14 -19.31
N ARG A 239 5.72 11.23 -18.90
CA ARG A 239 5.41 9.82 -18.78
C ARG A 239 4.71 9.48 -17.45
N PHE A 240 4.69 10.45 -16.54
CA PHE A 240 4.02 10.29 -15.25
C PHE A 240 2.62 10.90 -15.30
N ASP A 241 1.64 10.19 -14.76
CA ASP A 241 0.27 10.69 -14.64
C ASP A 241 0.20 11.93 -13.76
N GLN A 242 1.04 11.95 -12.70
CA GLN A 242 1.06 13.06 -11.75
C GLN A 242 2.46 13.31 -11.20
N VAL A 243 2.82 14.59 -11.12
CA VAL A 243 4.06 15.07 -10.51
C VAL A 243 3.72 15.77 -9.19
N ILE A 244 4.22 15.28 -8.07
CA ILE A 244 4.00 15.84 -6.74
C ILE A 244 5.30 16.45 -6.22
N LYS A 245 5.27 17.75 -5.93
CA LYS A 245 6.42 18.50 -5.44
C LYS A 245 6.41 18.56 -3.93
N PHE A 246 7.46 18.08 -3.31
CA PHE A 246 7.70 18.17 -1.87
C PHE A 246 8.68 19.31 -1.61
N GLU A 247 8.18 20.39 -1.07
CA GLU A 247 8.98 21.56 -0.71
C GLU A 247 9.55 21.41 0.72
N LEU A 248 10.53 22.22 1.06
CA LEU A 248 10.99 22.29 2.45
C LEU A 248 9.84 22.81 3.33
N PRO A 249 9.64 22.21 4.52
CA PRO A 249 8.54 22.59 5.37
C PRO A 249 8.67 24.03 5.87
N SER A 250 7.56 24.74 5.89
CA SER A 250 7.43 26.06 6.52
C SER A 250 7.59 25.98 8.04
N GLY A 251 7.79 27.13 8.70
CA GLY A 251 7.90 27.17 10.16
C GLY A 251 6.69 26.55 10.88
N ASP A 252 5.49 26.75 10.37
CA ASP A 252 4.25 26.18 10.94
C ASP A 252 4.16 24.68 10.72
N GLU A 253 4.57 24.19 9.57
CA GLU A 253 4.65 22.74 9.29
C GLU A 253 5.69 22.06 10.17
N ILE A 254 6.85 22.69 10.40
CA ILE A 254 7.87 22.18 11.33
C ILE A 254 7.30 22.06 12.75
N ARG A 255 6.57 23.09 13.22
CA ARG A 255 5.91 23.05 14.51
C ARG A 255 4.93 21.89 14.60
N SER A 256 4.07 21.73 13.60
CA SER A 256 3.11 20.63 13.54
C SER A 256 3.77 19.25 13.54
N VAL A 257 4.90 19.09 12.85
CA VAL A 257 5.69 17.83 12.88
C VAL A 257 6.18 17.53 14.30
N ILE A 258 6.70 18.55 15.00
CA ILE A 258 7.20 18.40 16.37
C ILE A 258 6.06 18.06 17.32
N GLU A 259 4.94 18.79 17.25
CA GLU A 259 3.75 18.54 18.09
C GLU A 259 3.18 17.14 17.87
N ASN A 260 3.03 16.70 16.62
CA ASN A 260 2.58 15.34 16.30
C ASN A 260 3.52 14.25 16.84
N ARG A 261 4.82 14.51 16.87
CA ARG A 261 5.79 13.55 17.43
C ARG A 261 5.76 13.52 18.96
N LEU A 262 5.58 14.67 19.59
CA LEU A 262 5.50 14.77 21.05
C LEU A 262 4.16 14.24 21.60
N ALA A 263 3.08 14.29 20.83
CA ALA A 263 1.77 13.78 21.24
C ALA A 263 1.74 12.24 21.38
N VAL A 264 2.77 11.55 20.93
CA VAL A 264 2.90 10.08 21.04
C VAL A 264 3.54 9.64 22.36
N PHE A 265 4.11 10.59 23.12
CA PHE A 265 4.69 10.39 24.45
C PHE A 265 3.77 10.90 25.54
#